data_bc431f052bb732a0b3036c70d13699a6
#
_entry.id   bc431f052bb732a0b3036c70d13699a6
#
_cell.length_a   1.000
_cell.length_b   1.000
_cell.length_c   1.000
_cell.angle_alpha   90.00
_cell.angle_beta   90.00
_cell.angle_gamma   90.00
#
_symmetry.space_group_name_H-M   'P 1'
#
loop_
_entity.id
_entity.type
_entity.pdbx_description
1 polymer ?
#
loop_
_entity_poly.entity_id
_entity_poly.type
_entity_poly.pdbx_seq_one_letter_code
_entity_poly.pdbx_strand_id
1 'polypeptide(L)'
;MSEPAQAPRQPHIIEAKELPDRYGRGWYCLGLASEYDEKPVKLNYFGTRMVAYRGEDGQVHILDGYCPHMGADLSEGCVEGNSIRCPFHSWRWGADGVCDEIPYAKRIPPKAVIRSYPTLEENHLLFMWYDPEGLPPIEDQRPPRIDDLFSPDWTIWQMDLMTINTNSRELVDNMADVAHFGPIHGAPIKEFKNIVHKHTYEQVLVGGSELLAEDGELTSSAKYFGPAYMNTYMTGQVEGMDVESRLLVTHVPIDQDSFDLRFGVAVKKIPGMSDEQNNEMARQYTEQNRTAFFQDVHIWHTKTRVDNPVLCDGDGPINRLRQWYNQFYVDRADVPEVFNERREYTVDYAIRNG
;
A
#
# COMPACT_ATOMS: atom_id res chain seq x y z
N MET A 1 32.83 29.22 39.61
CA MET A 1 32.69 29.48 38.16
C MET A 1 31.22 29.30 37.84
N SER A 2 30.52 30.38 37.53
CA SER A 2 29.09 30.33 37.16
C SER A 2 28.96 29.70 35.78
N GLU A 3 28.08 28.70 35.63
CA GLU A 3 27.71 28.15 34.31
C GLU A 3 27.29 29.30 33.36
N PRO A 4 27.71 29.24 32.08
CA PRO A 4 27.28 30.24 31.12
C PRO A 4 25.76 30.16 30.98
N ALA A 5 25.08 31.31 31.09
CA ALA A 5 23.65 31.40 30.89
C ALA A 5 23.28 30.82 29.54
N GLN A 6 22.42 29.80 29.51
CA GLN A 6 21.90 29.22 28.25
C GLN A 6 21.17 30.33 27.47
N ALA A 7 21.49 30.44 26.19
CA ALA A 7 20.74 31.33 25.30
C ALA A 7 19.23 31.03 25.33
N PRO A 8 18.37 32.04 25.25
CA PRO A 8 16.91 31.82 25.29
C PRO A 8 16.53 30.88 24.14
N ARG A 9 15.77 29.80 24.48
CA ARG A 9 15.25 28.86 23.50
C ARG A 9 14.23 29.58 22.63
N GLN A 10 14.41 29.52 21.31
CA GLN A 10 13.41 30.07 20.37
C GLN A 10 12.35 29.00 20.04
N PRO A 11 11.09 29.40 19.84
CA PRO A 11 10.04 28.49 19.39
C PRO A 11 10.41 27.87 18.03
N HIS A 12 10.13 26.57 17.87
CA HIS A 12 10.20 25.90 16.57
C HIS A 12 9.03 26.33 15.71
N ILE A 13 9.33 26.69 14.45
CA ILE A 13 8.31 27.02 13.46
C ILE A 13 8.07 25.80 12.61
N ILE A 14 6.81 25.33 12.59
CA ILE A 14 6.40 24.20 11.73
C ILE A 14 6.50 24.61 10.28
N GLU A 15 7.16 23.79 9.48
CA GLU A 15 7.19 23.88 8.03
C GLU A 15 6.37 22.74 7.44
N ALA A 16 5.41 23.08 6.57
CA ALA A 16 4.70 22.12 5.72
C ALA A 16 4.99 22.47 4.28
N LYS A 17 5.64 21.56 3.56
CA LYS A 17 5.92 21.72 2.13
C LYS A 17 4.68 21.33 1.33
N GLU A 18 4.49 22.02 0.21
CA GLU A 18 3.49 21.59 -0.76
C GLU A 18 3.76 20.15 -1.20
N LEU A 19 2.67 19.39 -1.39
CA LEU A 19 2.78 18.03 -1.93
C LEU A 19 3.29 18.11 -3.37
N PRO A 20 4.13 17.16 -3.79
CA PRO A 20 4.51 17.06 -5.20
C PRO A 20 3.25 16.91 -6.06
N ASP A 21 3.17 17.64 -7.16
CA ASP A 21 2.10 17.50 -8.16
C ASP A 21 2.31 16.23 -9.00
N ARG A 22 2.52 15.10 -8.31
CA ARG A 22 2.66 13.77 -8.91
C ARG A 22 2.48 12.69 -7.86
N TYR A 23 2.14 11.48 -8.31
CA TYR A 23 2.05 10.29 -7.47
C TYR A 23 3.32 9.45 -7.56
N GLY A 24 3.57 8.65 -6.54
CA GLY A 24 4.75 7.79 -6.47
C GLY A 24 4.77 6.72 -7.57
N ARG A 25 5.95 6.44 -8.10
CA ARG A 25 6.16 5.35 -9.05
C ARG A 25 6.23 4.01 -8.34
N GLY A 26 5.47 3.02 -8.81
CA GLY A 26 5.56 1.66 -8.29
C GLY A 26 4.36 0.78 -8.61
N TRP A 27 4.37 -0.42 -8.05
CA TRP A 27 3.24 -1.33 -8.07
C TRP A 27 2.24 -0.98 -6.97
N TYR A 28 0.97 -0.90 -7.34
CA TYR A 28 -0.15 -0.64 -6.45
C TYR A 28 -1.12 -1.81 -6.48
N CYS A 29 -1.42 -2.38 -5.32
CA CYS A 29 -2.37 -3.49 -5.19
C CYS A 29 -3.80 -2.96 -5.18
N LEU A 30 -4.62 -3.50 -6.06
CA LEU A 30 -6.02 -3.07 -6.25
C LEU A 30 -7.04 -3.99 -5.58
N GLY A 31 -6.60 -4.99 -4.81
CA GLY A 31 -7.47 -5.98 -4.15
C GLY A 31 -7.31 -7.38 -4.74
N LEU A 32 -8.29 -8.22 -4.49
CA LEU A 32 -8.28 -9.60 -5.01
C LEU A 32 -8.44 -9.61 -6.53
N ALA A 33 -7.65 -10.43 -7.23
CA ALA A 33 -7.75 -10.56 -8.69
C ALA A 33 -9.13 -11.05 -9.15
N SER A 34 -9.81 -11.86 -8.32
CA SER A 34 -11.16 -12.36 -8.59
C SER A 34 -12.26 -11.28 -8.54
N GLU A 35 -12.00 -10.11 -8.00
CA GLU A 35 -12.96 -8.98 -8.03
C GLU A 35 -13.19 -8.43 -9.45
N TYR A 36 -12.37 -8.86 -10.43
CA TYR A 36 -12.37 -8.37 -11.80
C TYR A 36 -12.85 -9.40 -12.82
N ASP A 37 -13.46 -10.51 -12.39
CA ASP A 37 -13.78 -11.64 -13.25
C ASP A 37 -15.11 -11.49 -14.03
N GLU A 38 -16.06 -10.68 -13.53
CA GLU A 38 -17.43 -10.70 -14.06
C GLU A 38 -17.74 -9.61 -15.10
N LYS A 39 -17.26 -8.39 -14.88
CA LYS A 39 -17.58 -7.21 -15.68
C LYS A 39 -16.54 -6.13 -15.56
N PRO A 40 -16.52 -5.15 -16.48
CA PRO A 40 -15.66 -3.97 -16.32
C PRO A 40 -15.89 -3.25 -14.97
N VAL A 41 -14.80 -2.96 -14.28
CA VAL A 41 -14.80 -2.30 -12.98
C VAL A 41 -14.28 -0.88 -13.13
N LYS A 42 -15.02 0.08 -12.57
CA LYS A 42 -14.65 1.48 -12.50
C LYS A 42 -13.63 1.70 -11.40
N LEU A 43 -12.51 2.33 -11.71
CA LEU A 43 -11.48 2.72 -10.76
C LEU A 43 -11.29 4.24 -10.79
N ASN A 44 -11.10 4.85 -9.60
CA ASN A 44 -10.82 6.27 -9.45
C ASN A 44 -9.55 6.41 -8.61
N TYR A 45 -8.38 6.46 -9.26
CA TYR A 45 -7.09 6.56 -8.59
C TYR A 45 -6.19 7.56 -9.33
N PHE A 46 -5.21 8.10 -8.63
CA PHE A 46 -4.24 9.05 -9.18
C PHE A 46 -4.89 10.28 -9.81
N GLY A 47 -5.99 10.75 -9.24
CA GLY A 47 -6.74 11.91 -9.76
C GLY A 47 -7.42 11.66 -11.10
N THR A 48 -7.52 10.42 -11.56
CA THR A 48 -8.12 10.08 -12.86
C THR A 48 -9.08 8.89 -12.75
N ARG A 49 -9.91 8.73 -13.79
CA ARG A 49 -10.78 7.58 -13.98
C ARG A 49 -10.08 6.53 -14.83
N MET A 50 -10.19 5.26 -14.40
CA MET A 50 -9.71 4.10 -15.14
C MET A 50 -10.81 3.04 -15.23
N VAL A 51 -10.66 2.10 -16.14
CA VAL A 51 -11.46 0.90 -16.25
C VAL A 51 -10.56 -0.32 -16.19
N ALA A 52 -10.91 -1.29 -15.33
CA ALA A 52 -10.28 -2.61 -15.28
C ALA A 52 -11.26 -3.66 -15.80
N TYR A 53 -10.80 -4.61 -16.60
CA TYR A 53 -11.61 -5.70 -17.11
C TYR A 53 -10.75 -6.93 -17.39
N ARG A 54 -11.33 -8.13 -17.25
CA ARG A 54 -10.64 -9.37 -17.63
C ARG A 54 -10.92 -9.68 -19.08
N GLY A 55 -9.85 -9.87 -19.87
CA GLY A 55 -9.91 -10.29 -21.26
C GLY A 55 -10.08 -11.81 -21.42
N GLU A 56 -10.32 -12.25 -22.65
CA GLU A 56 -10.40 -13.70 -22.99
C GLU A 56 -9.05 -14.42 -22.83
N ASP A 57 -7.93 -13.66 -22.82
CA ASP A 57 -6.59 -14.18 -22.48
C ASP A 57 -6.43 -14.51 -20.99
N GLY A 58 -7.46 -14.23 -20.17
CA GLY A 58 -7.48 -14.44 -18.74
C GLY A 58 -6.74 -13.39 -17.95
N GLN A 59 -6.19 -12.34 -18.57
CA GLN A 59 -5.48 -11.26 -17.88
C GLN A 59 -6.43 -10.08 -17.59
N VAL A 60 -6.18 -9.38 -16.48
CA VAL A 60 -6.87 -8.11 -16.22
C VAL A 60 -6.12 -7.00 -16.94
N HIS A 61 -6.83 -6.24 -17.75
CA HIS A 61 -6.35 -5.04 -18.45
C HIS A 61 -6.89 -3.79 -17.78
N ILE A 62 -6.06 -2.74 -17.71
CA ILE A 62 -6.45 -1.45 -17.13
C ILE A 62 -6.14 -0.35 -18.14
N LEU A 63 -7.17 0.44 -18.46
CA LEU A 63 -7.09 1.56 -19.39
C LEU A 63 -7.62 2.85 -18.74
N ASP A 64 -7.32 4.01 -19.34
CA ASP A 64 -8.06 5.24 -19.02
C ASP A 64 -9.56 5.00 -19.19
N GLY A 65 -10.35 5.48 -18.22
CA GLY A 65 -11.76 5.15 -18.11
C GLY A 65 -12.70 5.93 -19.01
N TYR A 66 -12.24 7.00 -19.65
CA TYR A 66 -13.05 7.81 -20.55
C TYR A 66 -12.67 7.64 -22.01
N CYS A 67 -13.64 7.34 -22.84
CA CYS A 67 -13.48 7.32 -24.29
C CYS A 67 -13.20 8.75 -24.80
N PRO A 68 -12.03 9.04 -25.42
CA PRO A 68 -11.66 10.40 -25.85
C PRO A 68 -12.48 10.91 -27.02
N HIS A 69 -13.34 10.07 -27.62
CA HIS A 69 -14.24 10.52 -28.69
C HIS A 69 -15.22 11.58 -28.15
N MET A 70 -16.02 11.25 -27.13
CA MET A 70 -17.02 12.16 -26.53
C MET A 70 -17.21 11.93 -25.03
N GLY A 71 -16.23 11.38 -24.30
CA GLY A 71 -16.21 11.28 -22.85
C GLY A 71 -17.06 10.21 -22.20
N ALA A 72 -17.52 9.20 -22.96
CA ALA A 72 -18.28 8.10 -22.37
C ALA A 72 -17.42 7.27 -21.41
N ASP A 73 -18.02 6.83 -20.31
CA ASP A 73 -17.40 5.95 -19.32
C ASP A 73 -17.27 4.52 -19.89
N LEU A 74 -16.04 4.04 -20.03
CA LEU A 74 -15.78 2.72 -20.62
C LEU A 74 -16.17 1.58 -19.69
N SER A 75 -16.32 1.82 -18.39
CA SER A 75 -16.78 0.80 -17.43
C SER A 75 -18.25 0.39 -17.66
N GLU A 76 -19.03 1.21 -18.38
CA GLU A 76 -20.39 0.89 -18.80
C GLU A 76 -20.44 0.14 -20.16
N GLY A 77 -19.28 -0.14 -20.73
CA GLY A 77 -19.12 -0.85 -21.99
C GLY A 77 -19.15 -2.38 -21.85
N CYS A 78 -18.76 -3.07 -22.91
CA CYS A 78 -18.66 -4.53 -22.90
C CYS A 78 -17.28 -4.99 -23.38
N VAL A 79 -16.85 -6.13 -22.83
CA VAL A 79 -15.58 -6.78 -23.21
C VAL A 79 -15.82 -7.62 -24.47
N GLU A 80 -14.93 -7.51 -25.44
CA GLU A 80 -14.91 -8.32 -26.67
C GLU A 80 -13.46 -8.80 -26.91
N GLY A 81 -13.21 -10.08 -26.69
CA GLY A 81 -11.84 -10.60 -26.69
C GLY A 81 -11.01 -9.97 -25.59
N ASN A 82 -9.90 -9.32 -25.94
CA ASN A 82 -9.05 -8.56 -25.01
C ASN A 82 -9.28 -7.05 -25.12
N SER A 83 -10.38 -6.62 -25.71
CA SER A 83 -10.71 -5.22 -25.95
C SER A 83 -11.98 -4.81 -25.21
N ILE A 84 -12.15 -3.51 -24.98
CA ILE A 84 -13.38 -2.94 -24.43
C ILE A 84 -14.07 -2.06 -25.44
N ARG A 85 -15.38 -2.26 -25.63
CA ARG A 85 -16.21 -1.47 -26.54
C ARG A 85 -16.95 -0.37 -25.80
N CYS A 86 -16.77 0.86 -26.28
CA CYS A 86 -17.43 2.04 -25.75
C CYS A 86 -18.96 1.94 -25.91
N PRO A 87 -19.75 2.21 -24.84
CA PRO A 87 -21.20 2.05 -24.90
C PRO A 87 -21.90 3.13 -25.74
N PHE A 88 -21.21 4.24 -26.10
CA PHE A 88 -21.84 5.37 -26.76
C PHE A 88 -21.80 5.25 -28.29
N HIS A 89 -20.62 5.10 -28.88
CA HIS A 89 -20.44 5.05 -30.34
C HIS A 89 -19.70 3.80 -30.82
N SER A 90 -19.57 2.80 -29.96
CA SER A 90 -18.97 1.50 -30.25
C SER A 90 -17.52 1.52 -30.73
N TRP A 91 -16.74 2.55 -30.35
CA TRP A 91 -15.29 2.51 -30.53
C TRP A 91 -14.73 1.40 -29.66
N ARG A 92 -13.88 0.54 -30.25
CA ARG A 92 -13.28 -0.57 -29.52
C ARG A 92 -11.83 -0.26 -29.21
N TRP A 93 -11.45 -0.46 -27.95
CA TRP A 93 -10.15 -0.14 -27.39
C TRP A 93 -9.43 -1.43 -27.00
N GLY A 94 -8.30 -1.70 -27.65
CA GLY A 94 -7.45 -2.85 -27.34
C GLY A 94 -6.80 -2.75 -25.95
N ALA A 95 -6.28 -3.86 -25.46
CA ALA A 95 -5.58 -3.96 -24.17
C ALA A 95 -4.35 -3.01 -24.07
N ASP A 96 -3.79 -2.64 -25.19
CA ASP A 96 -2.70 -1.66 -25.32
C ASP A 96 -3.17 -0.19 -25.34
N GLY A 97 -4.49 0.04 -25.27
CA GLY A 97 -5.10 1.36 -25.32
C GLY A 97 -5.26 1.92 -26.75
N VAL A 98 -4.91 1.19 -27.79
CA VAL A 98 -5.09 1.62 -29.17
C VAL A 98 -6.51 1.29 -29.62
N CYS A 99 -7.20 2.25 -30.26
CA CYS A 99 -8.48 1.98 -30.88
C CYS A 99 -8.29 1.06 -32.10
N ASP A 100 -8.93 -0.09 -32.13
CA ASP A 100 -8.80 -1.09 -33.19
C ASP A 100 -10.03 -1.20 -34.10
N GLU A 101 -11.17 -0.59 -33.71
CA GLU A 101 -12.39 -0.57 -34.52
C GLU A 101 -13.25 0.67 -34.28
N ILE A 102 -13.72 1.27 -35.36
CA ILE A 102 -14.78 2.30 -35.39
C ILE A 102 -15.80 1.91 -36.45
N PRO A 103 -16.98 1.39 -36.08
CA PRO A 103 -17.90 0.73 -37.01
C PRO A 103 -18.36 1.59 -38.20
N TYR A 104 -18.40 2.89 -38.06
CA TYR A 104 -18.86 3.85 -39.05
C TYR A 104 -17.76 4.64 -39.75
N ALA A 105 -16.49 4.40 -39.42
CA ALA A 105 -15.37 5.15 -39.97
C ALA A 105 -14.64 4.36 -41.06
N LYS A 106 -14.17 5.06 -42.09
CA LYS A 106 -13.34 4.45 -43.15
C LYS A 106 -11.89 4.22 -42.68
N ARG A 107 -11.45 4.91 -41.62
CA ARG A 107 -10.10 4.82 -41.03
C ARG A 107 -10.15 5.29 -39.60
N ILE A 108 -9.30 4.71 -38.77
CA ILE A 108 -9.11 5.10 -37.38
C ILE A 108 -8.17 6.30 -37.31
N PRO A 109 -8.52 7.37 -36.56
CA PRO A 109 -7.64 8.52 -36.38
C PRO A 109 -6.34 8.11 -35.63
N PRO A 110 -5.14 8.62 -36.02
CA PRO A 110 -3.89 8.27 -35.34
C PRO A 110 -3.84 8.68 -33.85
N LYS A 111 -4.68 9.62 -33.42
CA LYS A 111 -4.83 10.07 -32.03
C LYS A 111 -5.82 9.22 -31.22
N ALA A 112 -6.42 8.20 -31.81
CA ALA A 112 -7.33 7.30 -31.11
C ALA A 112 -6.51 6.30 -30.24
N VAL A 113 -5.87 6.82 -29.20
CA VAL A 113 -5.06 6.08 -28.21
C VAL A 113 -5.40 6.62 -26.83
N ILE A 114 -5.61 5.74 -25.88
CA ILE A 114 -5.76 6.01 -24.44
C ILE A 114 -4.64 5.31 -23.69
N ARG A 115 -4.37 5.75 -22.48
CA ARG A 115 -3.32 5.15 -21.65
C ARG A 115 -3.74 3.74 -21.23
N SER A 116 -2.81 2.80 -21.33
CA SER A 116 -2.87 1.48 -20.71
C SER A 116 -1.88 1.41 -19.56
N TYR A 117 -2.23 0.63 -18.53
CA TYR A 117 -1.42 0.47 -17.33
C TYR A 117 -0.99 -1.00 -17.22
N PRO A 118 0.33 -1.29 -17.08
CA PRO A 118 0.79 -2.65 -16.87
C PRO A 118 0.17 -3.28 -15.62
N THR A 119 -0.26 -4.51 -15.74
CA THR A 119 -0.89 -5.28 -14.67
C THR A 119 -0.06 -6.52 -14.32
N LEU A 120 -0.27 -7.04 -13.13
CA LEU A 120 0.34 -8.26 -12.62
C LEU A 120 -0.63 -8.92 -11.64
N GLU A 121 -0.88 -10.21 -11.80
CA GLU A 121 -1.54 -11.02 -10.79
C GLU A 121 -0.49 -11.84 -10.03
N GLU A 122 -0.39 -11.62 -8.73
CA GLU A 122 0.50 -12.36 -7.84
C GLU A 122 -0.14 -12.47 -6.44
N ASN A 123 0.06 -13.58 -5.75
CA ASN A 123 -0.48 -13.80 -4.40
C ASN A 123 -2.02 -13.66 -4.30
N HIS A 124 -2.76 -14.05 -5.34
CA HIS A 124 -4.22 -13.86 -5.52
C HIS A 124 -4.65 -12.38 -5.60
N LEU A 125 -3.72 -11.45 -5.75
CA LEU A 125 -3.95 -10.02 -5.80
C LEU A 125 -3.70 -9.47 -7.21
N LEU A 126 -4.46 -8.43 -7.57
CA LEU A 126 -4.21 -7.64 -8.78
C LEU A 126 -3.33 -6.44 -8.42
N PHE A 127 -2.26 -6.27 -9.18
CA PHE A 127 -1.40 -5.11 -9.13
C PHE A 127 -1.44 -4.32 -10.42
N MET A 128 -1.32 -3.00 -10.30
CA MET A 128 -1.16 -2.06 -11.40
C MET A 128 0.16 -1.30 -11.23
N TRP A 129 0.91 -1.16 -12.30
CA TRP A 129 2.08 -0.28 -12.32
C TRP A 129 1.69 1.15 -12.67
N TYR A 130 2.07 2.07 -11.81
CA TYR A 130 1.98 3.50 -12.08
C TYR A 130 3.38 4.11 -12.19
N ASP A 131 3.61 4.89 -13.26
CA ASP A 131 4.83 5.64 -13.46
C ASP A 131 4.48 7.02 -14.04
N PRO A 132 4.82 8.13 -13.34
CA PRO A 132 4.53 9.48 -13.83
C PRO A 132 5.28 9.84 -15.11
N GLU A 133 6.40 9.15 -15.41
CA GLU A 133 7.15 9.31 -16.66
C GLU A 133 6.59 8.44 -17.79
N GLY A 134 5.61 7.56 -17.50
CA GLY A 134 5.02 6.61 -18.47
C GLY A 134 5.96 5.48 -18.87
N LEU A 135 6.98 5.19 -18.06
CA LEU A 135 7.96 4.15 -18.34
C LEU A 135 7.48 2.75 -17.86
N PRO A 136 7.94 1.65 -18.48
CA PRO A 136 7.52 0.30 -18.12
C PRO A 136 7.95 -0.07 -16.69
N PRO A 137 7.39 -1.15 -16.10
CA PRO A 137 7.79 -1.62 -14.78
C PRO A 137 9.28 -1.87 -14.64
N ILE A 138 9.79 -1.65 -13.42
CA ILE A 138 11.16 -2.02 -13.04
C ILE A 138 11.12 -3.45 -12.52
N GLU A 139 11.81 -4.37 -13.19
CA GLU A 139 11.74 -5.81 -12.88
C GLU A 139 12.11 -6.12 -11.42
N ASP A 140 13.16 -5.50 -10.90
CA ASP A 140 13.59 -5.66 -9.50
C ASP A 140 12.52 -5.21 -8.48
N GLN A 141 11.51 -4.46 -8.89
CA GLN A 141 10.44 -3.95 -8.02
C GLN A 141 9.15 -4.77 -8.08
N ARG A 142 9.16 -5.88 -8.80
CA ARG A 142 8.01 -6.78 -8.84
C ARG A 142 7.65 -7.26 -7.43
N PRO A 143 6.37 -7.22 -7.02
CA PRO A 143 5.92 -7.83 -5.78
C PRO A 143 6.36 -9.29 -5.67
N PRO A 144 6.97 -9.69 -4.55
CA PRO A 144 7.47 -11.06 -4.41
C PRO A 144 6.33 -12.06 -4.28
N ARG A 145 6.55 -13.26 -4.79
CA ARG A 145 5.67 -14.39 -4.52
C ARG A 145 5.77 -14.81 -3.05
N ILE A 146 4.62 -15.07 -2.45
CA ILE A 146 4.48 -15.57 -1.07
C ILE A 146 3.95 -16.99 -1.17
N ASP A 147 4.83 -17.97 -1.02
CA ASP A 147 4.48 -19.39 -1.21
C ASP A 147 3.43 -19.89 -0.21
N ASP A 148 3.36 -19.31 0.98
CA ASP A 148 2.35 -19.63 1.99
C ASP A 148 0.93 -19.53 1.43
N LEU A 149 0.64 -18.51 0.63
CA LEU A 149 -0.69 -18.26 0.05
C LEU A 149 -1.11 -19.28 -1.02
N PHE A 150 -0.19 -20.11 -1.47
CA PHE A 150 -0.43 -21.19 -2.42
C PHE A 150 -0.37 -22.57 -1.75
N SER A 151 -0.11 -22.59 -0.44
CA SER A 151 -0.10 -23.82 0.36
C SER A 151 -1.52 -24.16 0.84
N PRO A 152 -1.94 -25.45 0.83
CA PRO A 152 -3.20 -25.87 1.43
C PRO A 152 -3.27 -25.62 2.95
N ASP A 153 -2.12 -25.41 3.59
CA ASP A 153 -2.00 -25.16 5.03
C ASP A 153 -2.30 -23.71 5.43
N TRP A 154 -2.60 -22.85 4.47
CA TRP A 154 -2.93 -21.44 4.70
C TRP A 154 -4.32 -21.10 4.18
N THR A 155 -4.95 -20.10 4.80
CA THR A 155 -6.13 -19.45 4.21
C THR A 155 -5.70 -18.51 3.09
N ILE A 156 -6.64 -18.13 2.23
CA ILE A 156 -6.46 -16.96 1.37
C ILE A 156 -6.73 -15.68 2.18
N TRP A 157 -6.40 -14.52 1.61
CA TRP A 157 -6.67 -13.22 2.20
C TRP A 157 -8.15 -13.03 2.55
N GLN A 158 -8.42 -12.62 3.79
CA GLN A 158 -9.70 -12.04 4.18
C GLN A 158 -9.53 -10.52 4.17
N MET A 159 -10.09 -9.88 3.15
CA MET A 159 -9.82 -8.47 2.82
C MET A 159 -10.85 -7.51 3.39
N ASP A 160 -10.41 -6.29 3.69
CA ASP A 160 -11.24 -5.14 4.00
C ASP A 160 -10.72 -3.88 3.31
N LEU A 161 -11.54 -2.83 3.27
CA LEU A 161 -11.26 -1.57 2.60
C LEU A 161 -11.73 -0.39 3.45
N MET A 162 -10.87 0.63 3.56
CA MET A 162 -11.20 1.93 4.15
C MET A 162 -10.77 3.06 3.22
N THR A 163 -11.63 4.04 2.98
CA THR A 163 -11.22 5.29 2.34
C THR A 163 -10.81 6.29 3.42
N ILE A 164 -9.62 6.84 3.31
CA ILE A 164 -9.04 7.75 4.31
C ILE A 164 -8.78 9.11 3.67
N ASN A 165 -9.31 10.17 4.30
CA ASN A 165 -9.22 11.54 3.82
C ASN A 165 -7.96 12.23 4.37
N THR A 166 -6.81 11.76 3.94
CA THR A 166 -5.49 12.36 4.17
C THR A 166 -4.51 11.85 3.11
N ASN A 167 -3.31 12.42 3.04
CA ASN A 167 -2.28 11.92 2.14
C ASN A 167 -1.68 10.60 2.67
N SER A 168 -1.47 9.63 1.81
CA SER A 168 -0.95 8.29 2.18
C SER A 168 0.44 8.30 2.85
N ARG A 169 1.18 9.40 2.77
CA ARG A 169 2.46 9.57 3.48
C ARG A 169 2.31 9.50 5.00
N GLU A 170 1.12 9.85 5.52
CA GLU A 170 0.86 9.77 6.96
C GLU A 170 0.83 8.32 7.43
N LEU A 171 0.27 7.41 6.63
CA LEU A 171 0.33 5.96 6.89
C LEU A 171 1.77 5.44 6.83
N VAL A 172 2.55 5.88 5.83
CA VAL A 172 3.91 5.38 5.64
C VAL A 172 4.84 5.80 6.79
N ASP A 173 4.65 7.00 7.35
CA ASP A 173 5.46 7.48 8.49
C ASP A 173 5.41 6.52 9.69
N ASN A 174 4.29 5.77 9.90
CA ASN A 174 4.15 4.77 10.97
C ASN A 174 5.21 3.66 10.93
N MET A 175 5.81 3.39 9.76
CA MET A 175 6.86 2.38 9.62
C MET A 175 8.15 2.73 10.38
N ALA A 176 8.37 3.99 10.70
CA ALA A 176 9.53 4.44 11.45
C ALA A 176 9.15 5.05 12.81
N ASP A 177 7.87 5.18 13.10
CA ASP A 177 7.38 5.76 14.34
C ASP A 177 7.16 4.66 15.39
N VAL A 178 8.17 4.41 16.23
CA VAL A 178 8.03 3.44 17.32
C VAL A 178 7.25 4.02 18.49
N ALA A 179 7.29 5.34 18.67
CA ALA A 179 6.77 5.99 19.86
C ALA A 179 5.24 5.97 19.96
N HIS A 180 4.52 5.85 18.83
CA HIS A 180 3.05 5.84 18.83
C HIS A 180 2.46 4.50 19.32
N PHE A 181 3.20 3.37 19.25
CA PHE A 181 2.65 2.06 19.58
C PHE A 181 2.08 1.97 21.01
N GLY A 182 2.79 2.54 22.00
CA GLY A 182 2.30 2.56 23.38
C GLY A 182 1.04 3.43 23.55
N PRO A 183 1.09 4.74 23.25
CA PRO A 183 -0.02 5.65 23.48
C PRO A 183 -1.25 5.39 22.63
N ILE A 184 -1.09 4.94 21.38
CA ILE A 184 -2.18 4.77 20.43
C ILE A 184 -2.76 3.34 20.49
N HIS A 185 -1.88 2.32 20.49
CA HIS A 185 -2.29 0.91 20.38
C HIS A 185 -2.20 0.14 21.70
N GLY A 186 -1.71 0.76 22.79
CA GLY A 186 -1.48 0.05 24.06
C GLY A 186 -0.42 -1.06 23.94
N ALA A 187 0.41 -1.03 22.91
CA ALA A 187 1.36 -2.09 22.59
C ALA A 187 2.76 -1.76 23.12
N PRO A 188 3.23 -2.42 24.19
CA PRO A 188 4.60 -2.23 24.69
C PRO A 188 5.59 -2.87 23.72
N ILE A 189 6.52 -2.07 23.21
CA ILE A 189 7.57 -2.50 22.28
C ILE A 189 8.84 -2.83 23.07
N LYS A 190 9.43 -3.98 22.79
CA LYS A 190 10.71 -4.44 23.38
C LYS A 190 11.88 -4.20 22.44
N GLU A 191 11.67 -4.50 21.16
CA GLU A 191 12.69 -4.34 20.12
C GLU A 191 12.05 -3.68 18.89
N PHE A 192 12.78 -2.75 18.31
CA PHE A 192 12.38 -2.07 17.08
C PHE A 192 13.58 -1.83 16.19
N LYS A 193 13.47 -2.24 14.94
CA LYS A 193 14.51 -2.08 13.93
C LYS A 193 13.90 -1.78 12.57
N ASN A 194 14.51 -0.86 11.84
CA ASN A 194 14.22 -0.63 10.43
C ASN A 194 15.38 -1.07 9.54
N ILE A 195 15.06 -1.66 8.40
CA ILE A 195 16.02 -2.09 7.39
C ILE A 195 15.62 -1.49 6.05
N VAL A 196 16.56 -0.81 5.41
CA VAL A 196 16.36 -0.16 4.11
C VAL A 196 17.25 -0.81 3.07
N HIS A 197 16.69 -1.18 1.93
CA HIS A 197 17.46 -1.65 0.79
C HIS A 197 16.70 -1.42 -0.52
N LYS A 198 17.28 -0.64 -1.42
CA LYS A 198 16.65 -0.28 -2.71
C LYS A 198 15.22 0.28 -2.49
N HIS A 199 14.24 -0.37 -3.11
CA HIS A 199 12.82 -0.04 -3.05
C HIS A 199 12.09 -0.68 -1.84
N THR A 200 12.81 -1.34 -0.93
CA THR A 200 12.19 -2.00 0.23
C THR A 200 12.51 -1.28 1.53
N TYR A 201 11.52 -1.23 2.41
CA TYR A 201 11.63 -0.74 3.77
C TYR A 201 10.99 -1.75 4.72
N GLU A 202 11.74 -2.26 5.68
CA GLU A 202 11.28 -3.30 6.60
C GLU A 202 11.32 -2.78 8.03
N GLN A 203 10.24 -3.01 8.77
CA GLN A 203 10.14 -2.80 10.21
C GLN A 203 10.12 -4.18 10.88
N VAL A 204 11.07 -4.45 11.74
CA VAL A 204 11.08 -5.62 12.61
C VAL A 204 10.76 -5.16 14.03
N LEU A 205 9.75 -5.79 14.61
CA LEU A 205 9.21 -5.42 15.90
C LEU A 205 9.03 -6.67 16.76
N VAL A 206 9.44 -6.56 18.02
CA VAL A 206 9.13 -7.52 19.08
C VAL A 206 8.42 -6.77 20.19
N GLY A 207 7.23 -7.25 20.59
CA GLY A 207 6.46 -6.57 21.62
C GLY A 207 5.25 -7.37 22.08
N GLY A 208 4.54 -6.83 23.06
CA GLY A 208 3.23 -7.33 23.46
C GLY A 208 2.12 -6.68 22.63
N SER A 209 0.98 -7.35 22.58
CA SER A 209 -0.26 -6.78 22.09
C SER A 209 -1.38 -7.30 22.97
N GLU A 210 -2.04 -6.40 23.68
CA GLU A 210 -3.20 -6.77 24.50
C GLU A 210 -4.35 -7.34 23.65
N LEU A 211 -4.38 -7.02 22.36
CA LEU A 211 -5.40 -7.51 21.43
C LEU A 211 -5.07 -8.88 20.81
N LEU A 212 -3.78 -9.25 20.73
CA LEU A 212 -3.34 -10.44 19.99
C LEU A 212 -2.66 -11.49 20.90
N ALA A 213 -2.20 -11.12 22.09
CA ALA A 213 -1.56 -12.02 23.04
C ALA A 213 -1.57 -11.42 24.45
N GLU A 214 -2.51 -11.81 25.29
CA GLU A 214 -2.67 -11.28 26.67
C GLU A 214 -1.42 -11.45 27.55
N ASP A 215 -0.58 -12.46 27.32
CA ASP A 215 0.69 -12.71 28.02
C ASP A 215 1.83 -13.10 27.06
N GLY A 216 1.64 -12.92 25.74
CA GLY A 216 2.54 -13.42 24.71
C GLY A 216 3.41 -12.34 24.09
N GLU A 217 4.50 -12.78 23.50
CA GLU A 217 5.38 -11.97 22.68
C GLU A 217 4.98 -12.13 21.21
N LEU A 218 4.70 -11.01 20.56
CA LEU A 218 4.46 -10.96 19.12
C LEU A 218 5.75 -10.51 18.43
N THR A 219 6.20 -11.29 17.45
CA THR A 219 7.24 -10.89 16.51
C THR A 219 6.60 -10.58 15.17
N SER A 220 6.88 -9.41 14.63
CA SER A 220 6.43 -9.01 13.30
C SER A 220 7.57 -8.48 12.44
N SER A 221 7.53 -8.85 11.15
CA SER A 221 8.36 -8.27 10.11
C SER A 221 7.44 -7.71 9.05
N ALA A 222 7.26 -6.38 9.05
CA ALA A 222 6.44 -5.63 8.11
C ALA A 222 7.35 -5.03 7.05
N LYS A 223 7.13 -5.39 5.77
CA LYS A 223 8.01 -4.97 4.68
C LYS A 223 7.24 -4.35 3.53
N TYR A 224 7.56 -3.10 3.24
CA TYR A 224 7.17 -2.43 2.01
C TYR A 224 8.00 -2.89 0.84
N PHE A 225 7.33 -3.15 -0.27
CA PHE A 225 7.88 -3.37 -1.61
C PHE A 225 7.37 -2.25 -2.52
N GLY A 226 8.18 -1.24 -2.74
CA GLY A 226 7.74 -0.03 -3.43
C GLY A 226 6.94 0.93 -2.54
N PRO A 227 6.18 1.87 -3.13
CA PRO A 227 5.56 2.96 -2.39
C PRO A 227 4.32 2.55 -1.58
N ALA A 228 3.67 1.42 -1.89
CA ALA A 228 2.28 1.23 -1.46
C ALA A 228 1.88 -0.20 -1.09
N TYR A 229 2.74 -1.17 -1.27
CA TYR A 229 2.47 -2.57 -0.96
C TYR A 229 3.33 -3.06 0.19
N MET A 230 2.70 -3.40 1.30
CA MET A 230 3.36 -3.95 2.48
C MET A 230 2.80 -5.35 2.80
N ASN A 231 3.71 -6.28 3.07
CA ASN A 231 3.39 -7.58 3.62
C ASN A 231 4.07 -7.73 4.97
N THR A 232 3.33 -8.13 5.99
CA THR A 232 3.82 -8.40 7.33
C THR A 232 3.71 -9.89 7.61
N TYR A 233 4.78 -10.49 8.08
CA TYR A 233 4.75 -11.82 8.66
C TYR A 233 4.75 -11.69 10.17
N MET A 234 3.81 -12.36 10.83
CA MET A 234 3.64 -12.29 12.28
C MET A 234 3.62 -13.69 12.86
N THR A 235 4.32 -13.83 13.99
CA THR A 235 4.29 -15.05 14.80
C THR A 235 4.06 -14.68 16.25
N GLY A 236 3.30 -15.50 16.96
CA GLY A 236 3.00 -15.29 18.37
C GLY A 236 2.26 -16.48 18.98
N GLN A 237 1.86 -16.34 20.23
CA GLN A 237 1.05 -17.34 20.92
C GLN A 237 -0.27 -16.70 21.35
N VAL A 238 -1.37 -17.41 21.08
CA VAL A 238 -2.71 -17.04 21.54
C VAL A 238 -3.27 -18.23 22.31
N GLU A 239 -3.60 -18.03 23.58
CA GLU A 239 -4.10 -19.10 24.47
C GLU A 239 -3.20 -20.35 24.49
N GLY A 240 -1.87 -20.14 24.41
CA GLY A 240 -0.87 -21.21 24.40
C GLY A 240 -0.72 -21.98 23.09
N MET A 241 -1.40 -21.55 22.03
CA MET A 241 -1.24 -22.06 20.65
C MET A 241 -0.35 -21.14 19.84
N ASP A 242 0.59 -21.71 19.10
CA ASP A 242 1.41 -20.96 18.13
C ASP A 242 0.53 -20.53 16.96
N VAL A 243 0.56 -19.23 16.64
CA VAL A 243 -0.18 -18.64 15.53
C VAL A 243 0.82 -18.00 14.57
N GLU A 244 0.66 -18.34 13.31
CA GLU A 244 1.36 -17.69 12.20
C GLU A 244 0.34 -16.98 11.31
N SER A 245 0.62 -15.73 10.96
CA SER A 245 -0.27 -14.96 10.09
C SER A 245 0.52 -14.03 9.17
N ARG A 246 -0.15 -13.65 8.10
CA ARG A 246 0.30 -12.59 7.19
C ARG A 246 -0.73 -11.48 7.17
N LEU A 247 -0.25 -10.26 7.34
CA LEU A 247 -1.07 -9.06 7.18
C LEU A 247 -0.63 -8.34 5.90
N LEU A 248 -1.56 -8.18 4.98
CA LEU A 248 -1.44 -7.29 3.84
C LEU A 248 -1.88 -5.89 4.26
N VAL A 249 -1.08 -4.90 3.94
CA VAL A 249 -1.47 -3.48 4.00
C VAL A 249 -1.06 -2.83 2.69
N THR A 250 -2.01 -2.26 1.98
CA THR A 250 -1.74 -1.59 0.72
C THR A 250 -2.60 -0.35 0.58
N HIS A 251 -2.08 0.68 -0.07
CA HIS A 251 -2.83 1.90 -0.28
C HIS A 251 -2.72 2.38 -1.72
N VAL A 252 -3.79 2.95 -2.23
CA VAL A 252 -3.82 3.53 -3.57
C VAL A 252 -4.36 4.95 -3.47
N PRO A 253 -3.60 5.98 -3.87
CA PRO A 253 -4.09 7.36 -3.86
C PRO A 253 -5.31 7.52 -4.77
N ILE A 254 -6.40 8.07 -4.22
CA ILE A 254 -7.53 8.55 -5.01
C ILE A 254 -7.14 9.88 -5.64
N ASP A 255 -6.65 10.78 -4.78
CA ASP A 255 -6.07 12.07 -5.13
C ASP A 255 -4.94 12.43 -4.14
N GLN A 256 -4.53 13.70 -4.04
CA GLN A 256 -3.49 14.12 -3.11
C GLN A 256 -3.94 14.17 -1.65
N ASP A 257 -5.26 14.20 -1.40
CA ASP A 257 -5.86 14.39 -0.09
C ASP A 257 -6.62 13.16 0.41
N SER A 258 -6.66 12.08 -0.39
CA SER A 258 -7.37 10.86 -0.03
C SER A 258 -6.75 9.61 -0.67
N PHE A 259 -6.91 8.48 0.01
CA PHE A 259 -6.48 7.18 -0.50
C PHE A 259 -7.41 6.05 -0.01
N ASP A 260 -7.47 4.99 -0.79
CA ASP A 260 -8.02 3.71 -0.36
C ASP A 260 -6.94 2.90 0.33
N LEU A 261 -7.19 2.52 1.58
CA LEU A 261 -6.42 1.56 2.35
C LEU A 261 -7.09 0.19 2.25
N ARG A 262 -6.44 -0.75 1.58
CA ARG A 262 -6.83 -2.17 1.61
C ARG A 262 -5.91 -2.92 2.55
N PHE A 263 -6.49 -3.75 3.38
CA PHE A 263 -5.75 -4.63 4.28
C PHE A 263 -6.48 -5.96 4.39
N GLY A 264 -5.77 -6.98 4.82
CA GLY A 264 -6.36 -8.30 4.97
C GLY A 264 -5.39 -9.26 5.63
N VAL A 265 -5.94 -10.29 6.25
CA VAL A 265 -5.17 -11.31 6.95
C VAL A 265 -5.34 -12.65 6.28
N ALA A 266 -4.24 -13.39 6.16
CA ALA A 266 -4.20 -14.81 5.90
C ALA A 266 -3.54 -15.49 7.10
N VAL A 267 -4.06 -16.63 7.51
CA VAL A 267 -3.54 -17.38 8.67
C VAL A 267 -3.11 -18.78 8.27
N LYS A 268 -2.09 -19.29 8.93
CA LYS A 268 -1.77 -20.70 8.88
C LYS A 268 -2.87 -21.48 9.60
N LYS A 269 -3.42 -22.48 8.94
CA LYS A 269 -4.55 -23.26 9.45
C LYS A 269 -4.16 -24.04 10.71
N ILE A 270 -5.01 -23.99 11.71
CA ILE A 270 -4.83 -24.73 12.96
C ILE A 270 -5.30 -26.17 12.74
N PRO A 271 -4.47 -27.18 13.03
CA PRO A 271 -4.87 -28.57 12.92
C PRO A 271 -6.14 -28.92 13.75
N GLY A 272 -7.10 -29.53 13.09
CA GLY A 272 -8.39 -29.91 13.74
C GLY A 272 -9.50 -28.86 13.58
N MET A 273 -9.19 -27.66 13.09
CA MET A 273 -10.21 -26.68 12.69
C MET A 273 -10.62 -26.88 11.22
N SER A 274 -11.90 -26.63 10.92
CA SER A 274 -12.39 -26.60 9.54
C SER A 274 -11.86 -25.38 8.77
N ASP A 275 -11.92 -25.41 7.44
CA ASP A 275 -11.56 -24.26 6.61
C ASP A 275 -12.40 -23.02 6.97
N GLU A 276 -13.69 -23.20 7.25
CA GLU A 276 -14.57 -22.10 7.66
C GLU A 276 -14.15 -21.49 9.00
N GLN A 277 -13.75 -22.30 9.97
CA GLN A 277 -13.24 -21.80 11.26
C GLN A 277 -11.92 -21.04 11.11
N ASN A 278 -11.00 -21.52 10.27
CA ASN A 278 -9.76 -20.84 9.99
C ASN A 278 -10.00 -19.51 9.21
N ASN A 279 -10.93 -19.50 8.25
CA ASN A 279 -11.31 -18.27 7.54
C ASN A 279 -11.98 -17.25 8.47
N GLU A 280 -12.81 -17.72 9.41
CA GLU A 280 -13.43 -16.85 10.43
C GLU A 280 -12.38 -16.24 11.34
N MET A 281 -11.38 -16.98 11.77
CA MET A 281 -10.24 -16.44 12.53
C MET A 281 -9.49 -15.35 11.73
N ALA A 282 -9.24 -15.59 10.45
CA ALA A 282 -8.61 -14.59 9.58
C ALA A 282 -9.48 -13.32 9.46
N ARG A 283 -10.80 -13.44 9.32
CA ARG A 283 -11.74 -12.31 9.33
C ARG A 283 -11.69 -11.51 10.63
N GLN A 284 -11.68 -12.21 11.78
CA GLN A 284 -11.58 -11.56 13.09
C GLN A 284 -10.26 -10.79 13.26
N TYR A 285 -9.14 -11.35 12.77
CA TYR A 285 -7.87 -10.63 12.79
C TYR A 285 -7.88 -9.42 11.84
N THR A 286 -8.57 -9.52 10.70
CA THR A 286 -8.76 -8.37 9.80
C THR A 286 -9.55 -7.26 10.49
N GLU A 287 -10.63 -7.60 11.23
CA GLU A 287 -11.43 -6.61 11.97
C GLU A 287 -10.67 -5.98 13.15
N GLN A 288 -9.81 -6.73 13.82
CA GLN A 288 -8.90 -6.17 14.83
C GLN A 288 -7.93 -5.15 14.21
N ASN A 289 -7.36 -5.45 13.03
CA ASN A 289 -6.53 -4.51 12.30
C ASN A 289 -7.31 -3.27 11.85
N ARG A 290 -8.57 -3.42 11.43
CA ARG A 290 -9.47 -2.30 11.16
C ARG A 290 -9.58 -1.37 12.37
N THR A 291 -9.78 -1.93 13.55
CA THR A 291 -9.86 -1.16 14.81
C THR A 291 -8.56 -0.41 15.10
N ALA A 292 -7.40 -1.06 14.90
CA ALA A 292 -6.11 -0.40 15.08
C ALA A 292 -5.92 0.76 14.08
N PHE A 293 -6.25 0.59 12.80
CA PHE A 293 -6.19 1.67 11.82
C PHE A 293 -7.11 2.84 12.17
N PHE A 294 -8.29 2.60 12.72
CA PHE A 294 -9.18 3.68 13.16
C PHE A 294 -8.57 4.56 14.26
N GLN A 295 -7.74 4.00 15.13
CA GLN A 295 -7.01 4.77 16.14
C GLN A 295 -6.04 5.75 15.49
N ASP A 296 -5.28 5.31 14.48
CA ASP A 296 -4.36 6.14 13.71
C ASP A 296 -5.10 7.18 12.86
N VAL A 297 -6.17 6.78 12.18
CA VAL A 297 -6.96 7.64 11.30
C VAL A 297 -7.48 8.87 12.04
N HIS A 298 -7.89 8.73 13.31
CA HIS A 298 -8.31 9.88 14.14
C HIS A 298 -7.19 10.93 14.27
N ILE A 299 -5.95 10.47 14.47
CA ILE A 299 -4.79 11.35 14.55
C ILE A 299 -4.47 11.96 13.18
N TRP A 300 -4.47 11.17 12.10
CA TRP A 300 -4.17 11.65 10.75
C TRP A 300 -5.14 12.72 10.27
N HIS A 301 -6.43 12.65 10.64
CA HIS A 301 -7.43 13.66 10.28
C HIS A 301 -7.29 14.98 11.06
N THR A 302 -6.59 14.99 12.18
CA THR A 302 -6.50 16.16 13.07
C THR A 302 -5.10 16.78 13.13
N LYS A 303 -4.06 16.04 12.74
CA LYS A 303 -2.68 16.55 12.71
C LYS A 303 -2.41 17.39 11.45
N THR A 304 -1.43 18.28 11.55
CA THR A 304 -0.85 18.94 10.36
C THR A 304 0.42 18.21 9.95
N ARG A 305 0.77 18.27 8.65
CA ARG A 305 2.07 17.81 8.17
C ARG A 305 3.19 18.66 8.73
N VAL A 306 4.24 18.01 9.23
CA VAL A 306 5.48 18.67 9.69
C VAL A 306 6.64 18.08 8.90
N ASP A 307 7.26 18.87 8.02
CA ASP A 307 8.40 18.43 7.20
C ASP A 307 9.76 18.64 7.87
N ASN A 308 9.80 19.47 8.92
CA ASN A 308 10.94 19.71 9.78
C ASN A 308 10.68 19.27 11.23
N PRO A 309 10.32 17.99 11.51
CA PRO A 309 9.91 17.57 12.83
C PRO A 309 11.04 17.75 13.86
N VAL A 310 10.65 18.12 15.08
CA VAL A 310 11.54 18.06 16.23
C VAL A 310 11.52 16.63 16.75
N LEU A 311 12.61 15.92 16.57
CA LEU A 311 12.77 14.53 16.95
C LEU A 311 13.65 14.40 18.20
N CYS A 312 13.42 13.36 18.98
CA CYS A 312 14.23 12.97 20.13
C CYS A 312 14.90 11.61 19.90
N ASP A 313 15.72 11.18 20.84
CA ASP A 313 16.46 9.91 20.79
C ASP A 313 15.56 8.66 20.94
N GLY A 314 14.32 8.83 21.45
CA GLY A 314 13.30 7.79 21.52
C GLY A 314 12.45 7.64 20.27
N ASP A 315 12.56 8.55 19.30
CA ASP A 315 11.87 8.44 18.04
C ASP A 315 12.59 7.47 17.09
N GLY A 316 11.83 6.84 16.20
CA GLY A 316 12.40 6.03 15.14
C GLY A 316 13.06 6.87 14.03
N PRO A 317 13.62 6.23 12.99
CA PRO A 317 14.38 6.91 11.94
C PRO A 317 13.46 7.61 10.90
N ILE A 318 12.52 8.44 11.35
CA ILE A 318 11.50 9.14 10.55
C ILE A 318 12.10 9.83 9.32
N ASN A 319 13.19 10.62 9.53
CA ASN A 319 13.82 11.33 8.41
C ASN A 319 14.44 10.38 7.39
N ARG A 320 14.89 9.19 7.79
CA ARG A 320 15.45 8.18 6.87
C ARG A 320 14.36 7.50 6.07
N LEU A 321 13.23 7.20 6.70
CA LEU A 321 12.04 6.71 6.01
C LEU A 321 11.58 7.70 4.94
N ARG A 322 11.42 8.97 5.31
CA ARG A 322 10.95 10.02 4.38
C ARG A 322 11.92 10.22 3.22
N GLN A 323 13.24 10.16 3.45
CA GLN A 323 14.24 10.17 2.38
C GLN A 323 14.09 8.97 1.45
N TRP A 324 13.94 7.76 2.01
CA TRP A 324 13.70 6.54 1.25
C TRP A 324 12.40 6.63 0.44
N TYR A 325 11.32 7.09 1.05
CA TYR A 325 10.02 7.19 0.39
C TYR A 325 10.01 8.20 -0.76
N ASN A 326 10.79 9.27 -0.64
CA ASN A 326 10.88 10.29 -1.67
C ASN A 326 11.45 9.79 -3.01
N GLN A 327 12.17 8.65 -3.04
CA GLN A 327 12.69 8.07 -4.29
C GLN A 327 11.58 7.70 -5.29
N PHE A 328 10.37 7.45 -4.81
CA PHE A 328 9.24 7.11 -5.67
C PHE A 328 8.62 8.35 -6.34
N TYR A 329 8.94 9.55 -5.86
CA TYR A 329 8.41 10.83 -6.33
C TYR A 329 9.40 11.64 -7.18
N VAL A 330 10.55 11.12 -7.47
CA VAL A 330 11.54 11.72 -8.39
C VAL A 330 11.62 10.93 -9.68
N ASP A 331 12.20 11.49 -10.72
CA ASP A 331 12.43 10.77 -11.96
C ASP A 331 13.39 9.59 -11.74
N ARG A 332 13.32 8.57 -12.59
CA ARG A 332 14.16 7.35 -12.42
C ARG A 332 15.65 7.68 -12.40
N ALA A 333 16.06 8.64 -13.19
CA ALA A 333 17.46 9.07 -13.30
C ALA A 333 17.95 9.77 -12.01
N ASP A 334 17.03 10.32 -11.20
CA ASP A 334 17.34 11.10 -10.01
C ASP A 334 17.24 10.27 -8.70
N VAL A 335 16.95 8.98 -8.81
CA VAL A 335 16.91 8.11 -7.63
C VAL A 335 18.31 7.98 -7.02
N PRO A 336 18.49 8.34 -5.73
CA PRO A 336 19.81 8.32 -5.09
C PRO A 336 20.41 6.91 -5.00
N GLU A 337 21.65 6.73 -5.46
CA GLU A 337 22.38 5.44 -5.41
C GLU A 337 22.57 4.92 -3.98
N VAL A 338 22.49 5.80 -2.97
CA VAL A 338 22.62 5.45 -1.56
C VAL A 338 21.62 4.36 -1.11
N PHE A 339 20.49 4.22 -1.78
CA PHE A 339 19.50 3.19 -1.49
C PHE A 339 19.91 1.79 -1.98
N ASN A 340 20.92 1.67 -2.83
CA ASN A 340 21.47 0.37 -3.24
C ASN A 340 22.21 -0.35 -2.09
N GLU A 341 22.62 0.40 -1.05
CA GLU A 341 23.24 -0.17 0.14
C GLU A 341 22.17 -0.57 1.15
N ARG A 342 22.31 -1.79 1.71
CA ARG A 342 21.47 -2.24 2.83
C ARG A 342 21.91 -1.51 4.11
N ARG A 343 20.96 -0.88 4.77
CA ARG A 343 21.18 -0.14 6.02
C ARG A 343 20.20 -0.58 7.08
N GLU A 344 20.67 -0.65 8.32
CA GLU A 344 19.87 -0.97 9.50
C GLU A 344 19.88 0.18 10.48
N TYR A 345 18.74 0.44 11.10
CA TYR A 345 18.53 1.44 12.13
C TYR A 345 17.83 0.77 13.32
N THR A 346 18.50 0.68 14.45
CA THR A 346 17.93 0.17 15.70
C THR A 346 17.59 1.34 16.60
N VAL A 347 16.43 1.28 17.24
CA VAL A 347 16.00 2.27 18.22
C VAL A 347 16.09 1.64 19.58
N ASP A 348 16.80 2.29 20.49
CA ASP A 348 16.83 1.91 21.91
C ASP A 348 15.63 2.58 22.61
N TYR A 349 14.47 1.89 22.51
CA TYR A 349 13.21 2.40 23.00
C TYR A 349 13.00 1.97 24.44
N ALA A 350 13.42 2.80 25.39
CA ALA A 350 13.14 2.63 26.81
C ALA A 350 11.89 3.46 27.18
N ILE A 351 10.73 2.81 27.33
CA ILE A 351 9.62 3.43 28.06
C ILE A 351 10.11 3.63 29.48
N ARG A 352 10.38 4.88 29.86
CA ARG A 352 10.47 5.23 31.28
C ARG A 352 9.06 5.14 31.82
N ASN A 353 8.75 4.00 32.44
CA ASN A 353 7.54 3.86 33.26
C ASN A 353 7.64 4.96 34.35
N GLY A 354 6.88 6.04 34.18
CA GLY A 354 6.71 7.08 35.17
C GLY A 354 5.75 6.64 36.27
#